data_b5605e5b1cd1dae382a305984970f247
#
_entry.id   b5605e5b1cd1dae382a305984970f247
#
_cell.length_a   1.000
_cell.length_b   1.000
_cell.length_c   1.000
_cell.angle_alpha   90.00
_cell.angle_beta   90.00
_cell.angle_gamma   90.00
#
_symmetry.space_group_name_H-M   'P 1'
#
loop_
_entity.id
_entity.type
_entity.pdbx_description
1 polymer ?
#
loop_
_entity_poly.entity_id
_entity_poly.type
_entity_poly.pdbx_seq_one_letter_code
_entity_poly.pdbx_strand_id
1 'polypeptide(L)'
;MTTKWKILEEHDFELLPGEPQLMPDGDYSYYQYLNKRWQETGKNVLCQEFLLREHKHAPVLVEPFGGCGVFSVALQHVVQPGRHLIGELDDDCVNQLKYCMARHSNVVVSKEDAHQSLGVIPADIYVCDFPFFTLIQHSNGKWKTEMERMISHKPEAIIITDGSSCRWHFTVPNLITRGYDVTNDRESYAGVFSDYFEEHYGYTVTAMAYHGTCFYIKIEPARQYLYRKPIRFKKIIAGEGHKGLKPVKE
;
A
#
# COMPACT_ATOMS: atom_id res chain seq x y z
N MET A 1 13.56 22.96 -18.56
CA MET A 1 13.12 23.56 -17.28
C MET A 1 13.31 22.49 -16.22
N THR A 2 14.14 22.75 -15.22
CA THR A 2 14.34 21.80 -14.12
C THR A 2 13.13 21.82 -13.22
N THR A 3 12.42 20.72 -13.16
CA THR A 3 11.30 20.51 -12.23
C THR A 3 11.86 20.59 -10.81
N LYS A 4 11.52 21.63 -10.08
CA LYS A 4 11.90 21.74 -8.67
C LYS A 4 10.83 21.05 -7.85
N TRP A 5 11.11 19.88 -7.36
CA TRP A 5 10.27 19.15 -6.43
C TRP A 5 10.24 19.87 -5.08
N LYS A 6 9.06 20.02 -4.53
CA LYS A 6 8.91 20.55 -3.18
C LYS A 6 8.94 19.44 -2.17
N ILE A 7 9.64 19.76 -1.15
CA ILE A 7 10.01 18.89 -0.07
C ILE A 7 8.86 18.79 0.90
N LEU A 8 8.70 17.61 1.40
CA LEU A 8 7.88 17.30 2.57
C LEU A 8 8.73 17.52 3.81
N GLU A 9 8.24 18.33 4.72
CA GLU A 9 8.90 18.44 6.01
C GLU A 9 8.63 17.21 6.85
N GLU A 10 9.70 16.65 7.40
CA GLU A 10 9.73 15.41 8.14
C GLU A 10 8.84 15.44 9.39
N HIS A 11 8.72 16.62 10.01
CA HIS A 11 8.09 16.73 11.32
C HIS A 11 6.58 16.89 11.28
N ASP A 12 6.04 17.40 10.18
CA ASP A 12 4.65 17.82 10.12
C ASP A 12 3.85 17.10 9.03
N PHE A 13 4.49 16.32 8.16
CA PHE A 13 3.85 15.76 6.95
C PHE A 13 3.16 16.88 6.13
N GLU A 14 3.70 18.08 6.18
CA GLU A 14 3.23 19.24 5.41
C GLU A 14 4.07 19.40 4.16
N LEU A 15 3.43 19.76 3.06
CA LEU A 15 4.16 20.25 1.89
C LEU A 15 4.73 21.63 2.22
N LEU A 16 6.02 21.82 1.94
CA LEU A 16 6.60 23.14 2.11
C LEU A 16 5.94 24.13 1.16
N PRO A 17 5.64 25.33 1.65
CA PRO A 17 5.14 26.39 0.78
C PRO A 17 6.16 26.73 -0.30
N GLY A 18 5.70 26.96 -1.49
CA GLY A 18 6.54 27.37 -2.57
C GLY A 18 5.79 27.31 -3.93
N GLU A 19 6.47 27.55 -5.04
CA GLU A 19 5.83 27.62 -6.34
C GLU A 19 5.31 26.25 -6.81
N PRO A 20 4.07 26.18 -7.32
CA PRO A 20 3.54 24.97 -7.93
C PRO A 20 4.44 24.51 -9.08
N GLN A 21 4.61 23.22 -9.20
CA GLN A 21 5.35 22.63 -10.32
C GLN A 21 4.37 22.07 -11.32
N LEU A 22 4.66 22.26 -12.59
CA LEU A 22 3.87 21.68 -13.66
C LEU A 22 4.31 20.24 -13.92
N MET A 23 3.33 19.39 -14.18
CA MET A 23 3.58 18.07 -14.75
C MET A 23 4.30 18.22 -16.10
N PRO A 24 4.99 17.20 -16.57
CA PRO A 24 5.71 17.25 -17.85
C PRO A 24 4.87 17.66 -19.06
N ASP A 25 3.56 17.39 -19.00
CA ASP A 25 2.58 17.81 -20.01
C ASP A 25 2.15 19.29 -19.89
N GLY A 26 2.54 19.96 -18.81
CA GLY A 26 2.25 21.38 -18.57
C GLY A 26 0.84 21.71 -18.11
N ASP A 27 -0.07 20.75 -18.12
CA ASP A 27 -1.51 21.02 -17.90
C ASP A 27 -1.95 20.86 -16.44
N TYR A 28 -1.16 20.18 -15.64
CA TYR A 28 -1.48 19.89 -14.24
C TYR A 28 -0.35 20.26 -13.30
N SER A 29 -0.67 21.00 -12.23
CA SER A 29 0.31 21.32 -11.20
C SER A 29 0.65 20.08 -10.39
N TYR A 30 1.90 19.65 -10.45
CA TYR A 30 2.39 18.55 -9.62
C TYR A 30 2.21 18.85 -8.12
N TYR A 31 2.33 20.12 -7.74
CA TYR A 31 2.05 20.56 -6.38
C TYR A 31 0.60 20.27 -5.97
N GLN A 32 -0.38 20.57 -6.83
CA GLN A 32 -1.79 20.26 -6.56
C GLN A 32 -2.01 18.74 -6.44
N TYR A 33 -1.35 17.96 -7.29
CA TYR A 33 -1.40 16.51 -7.20
C TYR A 33 -0.84 16.00 -5.87
N LEU A 34 0.36 16.43 -5.48
CA LEU A 34 0.96 16.06 -4.20
C LEU A 34 0.13 16.54 -3.02
N ASN A 35 -0.37 17.79 -3.07
CA ASN A 35 -1.21 18.33 -2.01
C ASN A 35 -2.48 17.48 -1.81
N LYS A 36 -3.14 17.11 -2.91
CA LYS A 36 -4.27 16.17 -2.86
C LYS A 36 -3.88 14.83 -2.22
N ARG A 37 -2.76 14.26 -2.62
CA ARG A 37 -2.26 12.99 -2.06
C ARG A 37 -1.94 13.14 -0.58
N TRP A 38 -1.33 14.24 -0.18
CA TRP A 38 -1.03 14.53 1.22
C TRP A 38 -2.26 14.72 2.09
N GLN A 39 -3.32 15.32 1.58
CA GLN A 39 -4.59 15.38 2.31
C GLN A 39 -5.17 13.99 2.61
N GLU A 40 -4.77 12.99 1.84
CA GLU A 40 -5.14 11.59 2.08
C GLU A 40 -4.18 10.87 3.04
N THR A 41 -2.97 11.39 3.26
CA THR A 41 -1.95 10.71 4.08
C THR A 41 -2.42 10.46 5.51
N GLY A 42 -3.13 11.40 6.10
CA GLY A 42 -3.72 11.21 7.43
C GLY A 42 -4.68 10.03 7.51
N LYS A 43 -5.43 9.76 6.45
CA LYS A 43 -6.32 8.59 6.34
C LYS A 43 -5.51 7.32 6.14
N ASN A 44 -4.44 7.40 5.33
CA ASN A 44 -3.54 6.27 5.12
C ASN A 44 -2.87 5.86 6.44
N VAL A 45 -2.38 6.83 7.23
CA VAL A 45 -1.82 6.54 8.56
C VAL A 45 -2.84 5.82 9.44
N LEU A 46 -4.10 6.28 9.50
CA LEU A 46 -5.13 5.63 10.29
C LEU A 46 -5.44 4.20 9.80
N CYS A 47 -5.44 3.98 8.48
CA CYS A 47 -5.58 2.64 7.92
C CYS A 47 -4.41 1.74 8.34
N GLN A 48 -3.19 2.23 8.19
CA GLN A 48 -1.99 1.46 8.51
C GLN A 48 -1.84 1.20 10.01
N GLU A 49 -2.17 2.18 10.87
CA GLU A 49 -2.22 1.96 12.33
C GLU A 49 -3.18 0.83 12.69
N PHE A 50 -4.35 0.79 12.06
CA PHE A 50 -5.30 -0.31 12.30
C PHE A 50 -4.79 -1.66 11.82
N LEU A 51 -4.11 -1.70 10.67
CA LEU A 51 -3.64 -2.94 10.05
C LEU A 51 -2.31 -3.42 10.64
N LEU A 52 -1.38 -2.50 10.94
CA LEU A 52 0.03 -2.82 11.18
C LEU A 52 0.57 -2.43 12.56
N ARG A 53 -0.25 -1.86 13.46
CA ARG A 53 0.24 -1.44 14.80
C ARG A 53 0.91 -2.55 15.61
N GLU A 54 0.52 -3.78 15.39
CA GLU A 54 1.08 -4.96 16.06
C GLU A 54 2.42 -5.41 15.46
N HIS A 55 2.77 -4.88 14.27
CA HIS A 55 4.03 -5.12 13.58
C HIS A 55 5.02 -3.96 13.72
N LYS A 56 4.83 -3.13 14.74
CA LYS A 56 5.78 -2.04 15.05
C LYS A 56 7.16 -2.59 15.29
N HIS A 57 8.16 -1.96 14.67
CA HIS A 57 9.57 -2.39 14.66
C HIS A 57 9.82 -3.70 13.91
N ALA A 58 8.98 -4.04 12.92
CA ALA A 58 9.28 -5.16 12.03
C ALA A 58 10.71 -5.04 11.46
N PRO A 59 11.50 -6.12 11.45
CA PRO A 59 12.89 -6.06 11.00
C PRO A 59 13.04 -5.56 9.56
N VAL A 60 12.24 -6.10 8.62
CA VAL A 60 12.30 -5.75 7.19
C VAL A 60 10.90 -5.50 6.65
N LEU A 61 10.70 -4.30 6.08
CA LEU A 61 9.50 -3.95 5.33
C LEU A 61 9.87 -3.71 3.87
N VAL A 62 9.12 -4.29 2.94
CA VAL A 62 9.28 -4.10 1.49
C VAL A 62 8.02 -3.48 0.90
N GLU A 63 8.20 -2.37 0.20
CA GLU A 63 7.17 -1.61 -0.52
C GLU A 63 7.56 -1.53 -2.00
N PRO A 64 7.05 -2.42 -2.87
CA PRO A 64 7.48 -2.49 -4.26
C PRO A 64 6.87 -1.41 -5.18
N PHE A 65 5.94 -0.60 -4.67
CA PHE A 65 5.24 0.46 -5.41
C PHE A 65 5.23 1.75 -4.59
N GLY A 66 6.40 2.36 -4.45
CA GLY A 66 6.59 3.52 -3.57
C GLY A 66 5.89 4.80 -4.05
N GLY A 67 5.61 4.91 -5.35
CA GLY A 67 5.05 6.13 -5.93
C GLY A 67 5.86 7.36 -5.53
N CYS A 68 5.16 8.43 -5.16
CA CYS A 68 5.81 9.66 -4.68
C CYS A 68 6.13 9.66 -3.17
N GLY A 69 6.05 8.53 -2.48
CA GLY A 69 6.47 8.39 -1.09
C GLY A 69 5.41 8.72 -0.02
N VAL A 70 4.22 9.12 -0.42
CA VAL A 70 3.13 9.48 0.52
C VAL A 70 2.77 8.31 1.43
N PHE A 71 2.68 7.12 0.85
CA PHE A 71 2.38 5.90 1.58
C PHE A 71 3.59 5.44 2.40
N SER A 72 4.78 5.54 1.83
CA SER A 72 6.05 5.20 2.49
C SER A 72 6.26 5.99 3.79
N VAL A 73 5.90 7.29 3.79
CA VAL A 73 5.95 8.13 5.01
C VAL A 73 4.97 7.61 6.06
N ALA A 74 3.75 7.23 5.69
CA ALA A 74 2.79 6.65 6.62
C ALA A 74 3.33 5.35 7.24
N LEU A 75 3.97 4.50 6.45
CA LEU A 75 4.58 3.26 6.92
C LEU A 75 5.75 3.50 7.88
N GLN A 76 6.63 4.48 7.59
CA GLN A 76 7.69 4.88 8.52
C GLN A 76 7.12 5.36 9.85
N HIS A 77 6.03 6.13 9.83
CA HIS A 77 5.38 6.60 11.04
C HIS A 77 4.77 5.46 11.87
N VAL A 78 4.09 4.52 11.22
CA VAL A 78 3.32 3.45 11.89
C VAL A 78 4.20 2.28 12.29
N VAL A 79 4.97 1.74 11.33
CA VAL A 79 5.74 0.51 11.52
C VAL A 79 7.10 0.80 12.14
N GLN A 80 7.74 1.90 11.79
CA GLN A 80 9.12 2.22 12.21
C GLN A 80 10.06 1.03 11.97
N PRO A 81 10.16 0.51 10.76
CA PRO A 81 10.86 -0.74 10.48
C PRO A 81 12.36 -0.62 10.72
N GLY A 82 13.02 -1.73 11.01
CA GLY A 82 14.48 -1.79 11.10
C GLY A 82 15.13 -1.48 9.75
N ARG A 83 14.54 -1.97 8.66
CA ARG A 83 14.93 -1.70 7.27
C ARG A 83 13.66 -1.56 6.40
N HIS A 84 13.61 -0.49 5.60
CA HIS A 84 12.52 -0.25 4.65
C HIS A 84 13.07 -0.20 3.24
N LEU A 85 12.67 -1.13 2.39
CA LEU A 85 13.09 -1.25 1.00
C LEU A 85 11.92 -0.79 0.12
N ILE A 86 12.15 0.27 -0.65
CA ILE A 86 11.12 0.88 -1.48
C ILE A 86 11.55 0.78 -2.93
N GLY A 87 10.73 0.11 -3.74
CA GLY A 87 10.88 0.02 -5.18
C GLY A 87 9.93 0.97 -5.91
N GLU A 88 10.39 1.57 -6.99
CA GLU A 88 9.58 2.38 -7.89
C GLU A 88 10.18 2.37 -9.29
N LEU A 89 9.35 2.37 -10.32
CA LEU A 89 9.78 2.30 -11.71
C LEU A 89 10.00 3.68 -12.34
N ASP A 90 9.15 4.64 -12.00
CA ASP A 90 9.17 5.99 -12.55
C ASP A 90 10.32 6.82 -11.97
N ASP A 91 11.12 7.44 -12.82
CA ASP A 91 12.31 8.19 -12.42
C ASP A 91 12.00 9.41 -11.55
N ASP A 92 10.92 10.10 -11.84
CA ASP A 92 10.52 11.29 -11.10
C ASP A 92 10.03 10.90 -9.71
N CYS A 93 9.24 9.83 -9.61
CA CYS A 93 8.81 9.26 -8.35
C CYS A 93 9.99 8.74 -7.52
N VAL A 94 10.96 8.05 -8.14
CA VAL A 94 12.19 7.60 -7.46
C VAL A 94 12.98 8.78 -6.88
N ASN A 95 13.12 9.88 -7.63
CA ASN A 95 13.81 11.07 -7.15
C ASN A 95 13.07 11.72 -5.98
N GLN A 96 11.75 11.80 -6.07
CA GLN A 96 10.91 12.31 -4.98
C GLN A 96 11.01 11.42 -3.73
N LEU A 97 10.94 10.10 -3.88
CA LEU A 97 11.13 9.14 -2.79
C LEU A 97 12.48 9.31 -2.10
N LYS A 98 13.57 9.33 -2.87
CA LYS A 98 14.92 9.54 -2.33
C LYS A 98 15.01 10.83 -1.53
N TYR A 99 14.33 11.85 -2.01
CA TYR A 99 14.29 13.13 -1.33
C TYR A 99 13.49 13.06 -0.01
N CYS A 100 12.24 12.57 -0.06
CA CYS A 100 11.38 12.44 1.12
C CYS A 100 11.99 11.53 2.20
N MET A 101 12.73 10.51 1.78
CA MET A 101 13.31 9.51 2.67
C MET A 101 14.77 9.78 3.06
N ALA A 102 15.34 10.90 2.60
CA ALA A 102 16.78 11.19 2.76
C ALA A 102 17.26 11.19 4.22
N ARG A 103 16.38 11.48 5.17
CA ARG A 103 16.72 11.53 6.61
C ARG A 103 16.54 10.19 7.32
N HIS A 104 15.96 9.19 6.67
CA HIS A 104 15.73 7.87 7.23
C HIS A 104 16.88 6.93 6.85
N SER A 105 17.83 6.75 7.75
CA SER A 105 19.02 5.90 7.49
C SER A 105 18.69 4.42 7.29
N ASN A 106 17.48 3.99 7.67
CA ASN A 106 16.96 2.64 7.52
C ASN A 106 16.25 2.41 6.17
N VAL A 107 16.14 3.45 5.32
CA VAL A 107 15.41 3.38 4.04
C VAL A 107 16.39 3.20 2.88
N VAL A 108 16.04 2.30 1.97
CA VAL A 108 16.71 2.12 0.68
C VAL A 108 15.65 2.28 -0.42
N VAL A 109 15.86 3.26 -1.30
CA VAL A 109 15.02 3.48 -2.48
C VAL A 109 15.76 2.97 -3.72
N SER A 110 15.15 2.07 -4.47
CA SER A 110 15.66 1.53 -5.73
C SER A 110 14.73 1.83 -6.89
N LYS A 111 15.33 2.11 -8.06
CA LYS A 111 14.60 2.09 -9.32
C LYS A 111 14.48 0.66 -9.78
N GLU A 112 13.29 0.11 -9.76
CA GLU A 112 13.08 -1.28 -10.17
C GLU A 112 11.65 -1.53 -10.65
N ASP A 113 11.52 -2.53 -11.50
CA ASP A 113 10.23 -3.06 -11.88
C ASP A 113 9.73 -4.02 -10.78
N ALA A 114 8.63 -3.67 -10.14
CA ALA A 114 8.03 -4.45 -9.07
C ALA A 114 7.75 -5.91 -9.49
N HIS A 115 7.41 -6.16 -10.75
CA HIS A 115 7.20 -7.52 -11.24
C HIS A 115 8.47 -8.39 -11.22
N GLN A 116 9.64 -7.75 -11.32
CA GLN A 116 10.91 -8.45 -11.26
C GLN A 116 11.41 -8.60 -9.82
N SER A 117 11.16 -7.61 -8.97
CA SER A 117 11.70 -7.54 -7.60
C SER A 117 10.77 -8.13 -6.54
N LEU A 118 9.47 -8.20 -6.80
CA LEU A 118 8.48 -8.63 -5.80
C LEU A 118 8.77 -10.06 -5.32
N GLY A 119 8.98 -10.21 -4.01
CA GLY A 119 9.31 -11.48 -3.38
C GLY A 119 10.73 -11.99 -3.66
N VAL A 120 11.62 -11.19 -4.28
CA VAL A 120 13.04 -11.54 -4.42
C VAL A 120 13.77 -11.32 -3.09
N ILE A 121 13.42 -10.24 -2.39
CA ILE A 121 14.02 -9.91 -1.10
C ILE A 121 13.11 -10.42 0.02
N PRO A 122 13.63 -11.22 0.98
CA PRO A 122 12.88 -11.62 2.15
C PRO A 122 12.42 -10.42 2.97
N ALA A 123 11.16 -10.44 3.41
CA ALA A 123 10.61 -9.41 4.28
C ALA A 123 9.70 -10.01 5.34
N ASP A 124 9.62 -9.32 6.48
CA ASP A 124 8.62 -9.63 7.52
C ASP A 124 7.25 -9.08 7.10
N ILE A 125 7.27 -7.93 6.39
CA ILE A 125 6.05 -7.31 5.88
C ILE A 125 6.25 -6.90 4.42
N TYR A 126 5.29 -7.27 3.57
CA TYR A 126 5.15 -6.71 2.23
C TYR A 126 3.96 -5.76 2.20
N VAL A 127 4.14 -4.59 1.59
CA VAL A 127 3.07 -3.62 1.38
C VAL A 127 2.96 -3.31 -0.11
N CYS A 128 1.93 -3.83 -0.74
CA CYS A 128 1.68 -3.66 -2.17
C CYS A 128 0.55 -2.62 -2.36
N ASP A 129 0.92 -1.32 -2.35
CA ASP A 129 -0.02 -0.22 -2.59
C ASP A 129 -0.34 -0.07 -4.08
N PHE A 130 -0.64 -1.17 -4.70
CA PHE A 130 -1.16 -1.24 -6.05
C PHE A 130 -2.28 -2.28 -6.07
N PRO A 131 -3.36 -2.08 -6.85
CA PRO A 131 -4.46 -3.03 -6.90
C PRO A 131 -3.93 -4.40 -7.32
N PHE A 132 -3.89 -5.31 -6.37
CA PHE A 132 -3.27 -6.62 -6.51
C PHE A 132 -3.70 -7.37 -7.77
N PHE A 133 -4.99 -7.33 -8.10
CA PHE A 133 -5.51 -8.01 -9.28
C PHE A 133 -5.25 -7.27 -10.61
N THR A 134 -4.88 -6.00 -10.58
CA THR A 134 -4.36 -5.34 -11.79
C THR A 134 -2.99 -5.90 -12.15
N LEU A 135 -2.17 -6.23 -11.15
CA LEU A 135 -0.92 -6.97 -11.35
C LEU A 135 -1.15 -8.32 -12.01
N ILE A 136 -2.17 -9.05 -11.58
CA ILE A 136 -2.56 -10.34 -12.17
C ILE A 136 -2.79 -10.21 -13.67
N GLN A 137 -3.50 -9.17 -14.09
CA GLN A 137 -3.90 -9.00 -15.47
C GLN A 137 -2.75 -8.54 -16.37
N HIS A 138 -1.89 -7.66 -15.85
CA HIS A 138 -0.76 -7.13 -16.61
C HIS A 138 0.47 -8.02 -16.61
N SER A 139 0.57 -8.97 -15.68
CA SER A 139 1.74 -9.83 -15.54
C SER A 139 1.73 -11.09 -16.40
N ASN A 140 0.71 -11.26 -17.30
CA ASN A 140 0.57 -12.49 -18.09
C ASN A 140 0.64 -13.78 -17.24
N GLY A 141 0.05 -13.76 -16.05
CA GLY A 141 0.04 -14.88 -15.12
C GLY A 141 1.26 -14.99 -14.20
N LYS A 142 2.23 -14.09 -14.29
CA LYS A 142 3.42 -14.08 -13.42
C LYS A 142 3.12 -13.77 -11.96
N TRP A 143 1.99 -13.11 -11.68
CA TRP A 143 1.57 -12.78 -10.32
C TRP A 143 1.55 -13.98 -9.37
N LYS A 144 1.19 -15.15 -9.86
CA LYS A 144 1.22 -16.39 -9.06
C LYS A 144 2.64 -16.65 -8.56
N THR A 145 3.62 -16.52 -9.44
CA THR A 145 5.03 -16.68 -9.10
C THR A 145 5.50 -15.61 -8.11
N GLU A 146 5.04 -14.38 -8.24
CA GLU A 146 5.36 -13.27 -7.34
C GLU A 146 4.77 -13.51 -5.95
N MET A 147 3.50 -13.92 -5.87
CA MET A 147 2.87 -14.27 -4.61
C MET A 147 3.53 -15.48 -3.96
N GLU A 148 3.81 -16.54 -4.73
CA GLU A 148 4.52 -17.71 -4.24
C GLU A 148 5.91 -17.36 -3.71
N ARG A 149 6.63 -16.45 -4.38
CA ARG A 149 7.92 -15.94 -3.89
C ARG A 149 7.78 -15.20 -2.57
N MET A 150 6.84 -14.24 -2.45
CA MET A 150 6.60 -13.53 -1.19
C MET A 150 6.27 -14.49 -0.06
N ILE A 151 5.36 -15.42 -0.30
CA ILE A 151 4.90 -16.39 0.70
C ILE A 151 6.00 -17.39 1.08
N SER A 152 6.90 -17.73 0.17
CA SER A 152 8.04 -18.62 0.47
C SER A 152 8.95 -18.07 1.58
N HIS A 153 8.99 -16.75 1.73
CA HIS A 153 9.71 -16.08 2.81
C HIS A 153 8.95 -16.08 4.15
N LYS A 154 7.71 -16.58 4.17
CA LYS A 154 6.85 -16.66 5.36
C LYS A 154 6.67 -15.31 6.07
N PRO A 155 6.27 -14.25 5.35
CA PRO A 155 6.07 -12.95 5.96
C PRO A 155 5.00 -13.03 7.06
N GLU A 156 5.13 -12.18 8.06
CA GLU A 156 4.15 -12.03 9.14
C GLU A 156 2.86 -11.39 8.63
N ALA A 157 2.98 -10.46 7.66
CA ALA A 157 1.84 -9.81 7.03
C ALA A 157 2.13 -9.39 5.58
N ILE A 158 1.09 -9.43 4.77
CA ILE A 158 1.05 -8.83 3.43
C ILE A 158 -0.11 -7.84 3.41
N ILE A 159 0.16 -6.60 3.04
CA ILE A 159 -0.87 -5.59 2.80
C ILE A 159 -1.05 -5.45 1.30
N ILE A 160 -2.29 -5.52 0.86
CA ILE A 160 -2.67 -5.22 -0.51
C ILE A 160 -3.74 -4.14 -0.53
N THR A 161 -3.79 -3.37 -1.61
CA THR A 161 -4.84 -2.38 -1.83
C THR A 161 -5.78 -2.83 -2.94
N ASP A 162 -7.04 -2.41 -2.87
CA ASP A 162 -8.02 -2.62 -3.92
C ASP A 162 -8.99 -1.44 -4.03
N GLY A 163 -8.95 -0.74 -5.16
CA GLY A 163 -9.86 0.35 -5.48
C GLY A 163 -11.16 -0.14 -6.10
N SER A 164 -12.24 0.67 -6.05
CA SER A 164 -13.54 0.26 -6.58
C SER A 164 -13.51 -0.13 -8.05
N SER A 165 -12.81 0.61 -8.88
CA SER A 165 -12.70 0.30 -10.30
C SER A 165 -11.99 -1.03 -10.53
N CYS A 166 -10.92 -1.29 -9.79
CA CYS A 166 -10.17 -2.54 -9.86
C CYS A 166 -10.99 -3.72 -9.34
N ARG A 167 -11.74 -3.56 -8.24
CA ARG A 167 -12.65 -4.62 -7.75
C ARG A 167 -13.63 -5.07 -8.81
N TRP A 168 -14.34 -4.12 -9.42
CA TRP A 168 -15.42 -4.44 -10.36
C TRP A 168 -14.93 -4.90 -11.72
N HIS A 169 -13.80 -4.38 -12.19
CA HIS A 169 -13.29 -4.73 -13.50
C HIS A 169 -12.35 -5.94 -13.50
N PHE A 170 -11.71 -6.24 -12.38
CA PHE A 170 -10.67 -7.28 -12.32
C PHE A 170 -10.90 -8.30 -11.20
N THR A 171 -10.99 -7.87 -9.95
CA THR A 171 -11.01 -8.78 -8.79
C THR A 171 -12.27 -9.64 -8.77
N VAL A 172 -13.45 -9.02 -8.81
CA VAL A 172 -14.73 -9.72 -8.74
C VAL A 172 -14.91 -10.68 -9.92
N PRO A 173 -14.71 -10.28 -11.20
CA PRO A 173 -14.78 -11.21 -12.32
C PRO A 173 -13.80 -12.39 -12.20
N ASN A 174 -12.59 -12.16 -11.72
CA ASN A 174 -11.62 -13.24 -11.50
C ASN A 174 -12.09 -14.24 -10.44
N LEU A 175 -12.62 -13.75 -9.33
CA LEU A 175 -13.15 -14.62 -8.27
C LEU A 175 -14.37 -15.43 -8.76
N ILE A 176 -15.30 -14.77 -9.45
CA ILE A 176 -16.48 -15.45 -10.04
C ILE A 176 -16.04 -16.53 -11.04
N THR A 177 -15.09 -16.26 -11.93
CA THR A 177 -14.56 -17.23 -12.89
C THR A 177 -13.96 -18.45 -12.20
N ARG A 178 -13.49 -18.28 -10.97
CA ARG A 178 -12.96 -19.36 -10.13
C ARG A 178 -14.01 -20.05 -9.27
N GLY A 179 -15.28 -19.67 -9.40
CA GLY A 179 -16.41 -20.31 -8.70
C GLY A 179 -16.77 -19.69 -7.36
N TYR A 180 -16.18 -18.54 -6.99
CA TYR A 180 -16.54 -17.86 -5.75
C TYR A 180 -17.81 -17.01 -5.95
N ASP A 181 -18.72 -17.08 -4.98
CA ASP A 181 -19.93 -16.22 -4.93
C ASP A 181 -19.59 -14.90 -4.21
N VAL A 182 -19.38 -13.84 -4.98
CA VAL A 182 -18.97 -12.54 -4.46
C VAL A 182 -20.16 -11.58 -4.46
N THR A 183 -20.62 -11.21 -3.29
CA THR A 183 -21.62 -10.16 -3.11
C THR A 183 -20.99 -8.78 -2.93
N ASN A 184 -21.82 -7.74 -3.06
CA ASN A 184 -21.36 -6.35 -3.04
C ASN A 184 -21.08 -5.81 -1.61
N ASP A 185 -21.31 -6.58 -0.58
CA ASP A 185 -21.00 -6.16 0.77
C ASP A 185 -19.53 -6.49 1.15
N ARG A 186 -18.96 -5.67 2.04
CA ARG A 186 -17.55 -5.73 2.38
C ARG A 186 -17.17 -6.99 3.15
N GLU A 187 -18.08 -7.49 3.96
CA GLU A 187 -17.83 -8.66 4.80
C GLU A 187 -17.79 -9.92 3.93
N SER A 188 -18.75 -10.04 3.02
CA SER A 188 -18.77 -11.09 2.02
C SER A 188 -17.54 -11.06 1.13
N TYR A 189 -17.17 -9.86 0.60
CA TYR A 189 -15.97 -9.70 -0.21
C TYR A 189 -14.70 -10.13 0.55
N ALA A 190 -14.52 -9.67 1.78
CA ALA A 190 -13.38 -10.04 2.60
C ALA A 190 -13.35 -11.55 2.93
N GLY A 191 -14.52 -12.14 3.17
CA GLY A 191 -14.68 -13.59 3.41
C GLY A 191 -14.23 -14.42 2.21
N VAL A 192 -14.78 -14.10 1.04
CA VAL A 192 -14.41 -14.80 -0.22
C VAL A 192 -12.92 -14.63 -0.55
N PHE A 193 -12.39 -13.44 -0.33
CA PHE A 193 -10.97 -13.16 -0.54
C PHE A 193 -10.10 -13.95 0.44
N SER A 194 -10.56 -14.10 1.69
CA SER A 194 -9.93 -14.96 2.69
C SER A 194 -9.92 -16.43 2.25
N ASP A 195 -11.05 -16.96 1.77
CA ASP A 195 -11.16 -18.34 1.26
C ASP A 195 -10.17 -18.57 0.11
N TYR A 196 -10.10 -17.63 -0.83
CA TYR A 196 -9.15 -17.69 -1.93
C TYR A 196 -7.70 -17.79 -1.46
N PHE A 197 -7.30 -16.94 -0.50
CA PHE A 197 -5.93 -16.95 0.01
C PHE A 197 -5.62 -18.18 0.86
N GLU A 198 -6.59 -18.68 1.62
CA GLU A 198 -6.42 -19.92 2.40
C GLU A 198 -6.26 -21.14 1.48
N GLU A 199 -7.11 -21.26 0.46
CA GLU A 199 -7.09 -22.37 -0.48
C GLU A 199 -5.78 -22.44 -1.27
N HIS A 200 -5.30 -21.28 -1.72
CA HIS A 200 -4.16 -21.26 -2.64
C HIS A 200 -2.81 -21.05 -1.97
N TYR A 201 -2.77 -20.42 -0.79
CA TYR A 201 -1.51 -19.97 -0.20
C TYR A 201 -1.33 -20.27 1.28
N GLY A 202 -2.34 -20.75 1.97
CA GLY A 202 -2.29 -20.93 3.43
C GLY A 202 -2.20 -19.63 4.21
N TYR A 203 -2.70 -18.55 3.63
CA TYR A 203 -2.84 -17.23 4.24
C TYR A 203 -4.30 -16.85 4.31
N THR A 204 -4.67 -15.95 5.22
CA THR A 204 -6.06 -15.53 5.42
C THR A 204 -6.17 -14.04 5.62
N VAL A 205 -7.29 -13.44 5.26
CA VAL A 205 -7.57 -12.05 5.59
C VAL A 205 -7.88 -11.93 7.07
N THR A 206 -7.16 -11.08 7.78
CA THR A 206 -7.33 -10.85 9.23
C THR A 206 -7.88 -9.47 9.55
N ALA A 207 -7.67 -8.50 8.67
CA ALA A 207 -8.20 -7.17 8.85
C ALA A 207 -8.41 -6.45 7.51
N MET A 208 -9.37 -5.54 7.49
CA MET A 208 -9.62 -4.64 6.36
C MET A 208 -9.88 -3.23 6.89
N ALA A 209 -9.10 -2.26 6.42
CA ALA A 209 -9.38 -0.84 6.59
C ALA A 209 -9.84 -0.24 5.26
N TYR A 210 -10.69 0.79 5.31
CA TYR A 210 -11.16 1.40 4.08
C TYR A 210 -11.57 2.86 4.26
N HIS A 211 -11.35 3.64 3.22
CA HIS A 211 -11.91 4.99 3.08
C HIS A 211 -12.31 5.23 1.62
N GLY A 212 -13.39 5.98 1.42
CA GLY A 212 -13.92 6.19 0.07
C GLY A 212 -14.12 4.86 -0.64
N THR A 213 -13.46 4.69 -1.77
CA THR A 213 -13.53 3.49 -2.61
C THR A 213 -12.32 2.55 -2.47
N CYS A 214 -11.33 2.92 -1.66
CA CYS A 214 -10.12 2.14 -1.46
C CYS A 214 -10.25 1.19 -0.28
N PHE A 215 -9.83 -0.06 -0.47
CA PHE A 215 -9.68 -1.08 0.55
C PHE A 215 -8.21 -1.38 0.76
N TYR A 216 -7.83 -1.50 2.03
CA TYR A 216 -6.53 -1.96 2.48
C TYR A 216 -6.75 -3.26 3.23
N ILE A 217 -6.19 -4.34 2.71
CA ILE A 217 -6.48 -5.70 3.16
C ILE A 217 -5.20 -6.27 3.76
N LYS A 218 -5.26 -6.71 5.02
CA LYS A 218 -4.17 -7.42 5.68
C LYS A 218 -4.38 -8.91 5.58
N ILE A 219 -3.37 -9.59 5.07
CA ILE A 219 -3.30 -11.03 4.91
C ILE A 219 -2.17 -11.54 5.81
N GLU A 220 -2.43 -12.54 6.61
CA GLU A 220 -1.48 -13.17 7.53
C GLU A 220 -1.50 -14.69 7.35
N PRO A 221 -0.46 -15.44 7.79
CA PRO A 221 -0.48 -16.88 7.78
C PRO A 221 -1.75 -17.42 8.44
N ALA A 222 -2.47 -18.28 7.76
CA ALA A 222 -3.60 -18.99 8.34
C ALA A 222 -3.05 -19.90 9.42
N ARG A 223 -3.19 -19.49 10.68
CA ARG A 223 -2.82 -20.34 11.80
C ARG A 223 -3.77 -21.52 11.80
N GLN A 224 -3.28 -22.71 12.06
CA GLN A 224 -4.11 -23.91 12.26
C GLN A 224 -4.92 -23.76 13.56
N TYR A 225 -5.89 -22.86 13.55
CA TYR A 225 -6.87 -22.78 14.62
C TYR A 225 -8.07 -23.60 14.24
N LEU A 226 -8.68 -24.26 15.24
CA LEU A 226 -9.96 -24.97 15.10
C LEU A 226 -11.09 -24.06 14.62
N TYR A 227 -10.92 -22.73 14.76
CA TYR A 227 -11.90 -21.72 14.33
C TYR A 227 -11.19 -20.54 13.68
N ARG A 228 -11.71 -20.10 12.54
CA ARG A 228 -11.27 -18.87 11.86
C ARG A 228 -11.54 -17.66 12.77
N LYS A 229 -10.55 -16.82 12.98
CA LYS A 229 -10.77 -15.55 13.68
C LYS A 229 -11.65 -14.63 12.84
N PRO A 230 -12.60 -13.89 13.44
CA PRO A 230 -13.38 -12.92 12.69
C PRO A 230 -12.46 -11.84 12.09
N ILE A 231 -12.77 -11.46 10.84
CA ILE A 231 -12.04 -10.39 10.14
C ILE A 231 -12.36 -9.07 10.84
N ARG A 232 -11.33 -8.29 11.15
CA ARG A 232 -11.49 -6.97 11.77
C ARG A 232 -11.71 -5.91 10.69
N PHE A 233 -12.67 -5.03 10.88
CA PHE A 233 -12.98 -3.96 9.94
C PHE A 233 -12.79 -2.58 10.57
N LYS A 234 -12.27 -1.63 9.80
CA LYS A 234 -12.17 -0.21 10.16
C LYS A 234 -12.55 0.66 8.98
N LYS A 235 -13.61 1.45 9.16
CA LYS A 235 -13.98 2.51 8.23
C LYS A 235 -13.34 3.83 8.68
N ILE A 236 -12.63 4.48 7.80
CA ILE A 236 -12.18 5.85 8.00
C ILE A 236 -13.20 6.78 7.33
N ILE A 237 -13.82 7.64 8.10
CA ILE A 237 -14.87 8.55 7.63
C ILE A 237 -14.28 9.90 7.17
N ALA A 238 -15.06 10.64 6.38
CA ALA A 238 -14.67 11.99 5.96
C ALA A 238 -14.44 12.89 7.20
N GLY A 239 -13.32 13.61 7.20
CA GLY A 239 -12.90 14.46 8.32
C GLY A 239 -12.06 13.74 9.39
N GLU A 240 -11.99 12.42 9.42
CA GLU A 240 -10.99 11.72 10.23
C GLU A 240 -9.60 11.87 9.60
N GLY A 241 -8.62 12.19 10.41
CA GLY A 241 -7.23 12.26 10.05
C GLY A 241 -6.35 12.03 11.26
N HIS A 242 -5.11 11.62 11.04
CA HIS A 242 -4.15 11.46 12.13
C HIS A 242 -3.87 12.83 12.77
N LYS A 243 -3.94 12.93 14.10
CA LYS A 243 -3.80 14.24 14.80
C LYS A 243 -2.43 14.88 14.63
N GLY A 244 -1.41 14.11 14.33
CA GLY A 244 -0.05 14.59 14.03
C GLY A 244 0.15 15.07 12.60
N LEU A 245 -0.84 14.86 11.72
CA LEU A 245 -0.77 15.26 10.32
C LEU A 245 -1.68 16.47 10.11
N LYS A 246 -1.09 17.58 9.71
CA LYS A 246 -1.85 18.78 9.38
C LYS A 246 -2.07 18.85 7.86
N PRO A 247 -3.30 19.14 7.40
CA PRO A 247 -3.51 19.41 5.99
C PRO A 247 -2.70 20.65 5.60
N VAL A 248 -2.13 20.63 4.40
CA VAL A 248 -1.51 21.82 3.82
C VAL A 248 -2.60 22.88 3.65
N LYS A 249 -2.42 24.04 4.26
CA LYS A 249 -3.33 25.17 4.08
C LYS A 249 -3.14 25.71 2.66
N GLU A 250 -4.25 25.89 1.95
CA GLU A 250 -4.29 26.61 0.69
C GLU A 250 -3.88 28.08 0.86
#